data_a997c551f10ad77fe0e6f3355516eecb
#
_entry.id   a997c551f10ad77fe0e6f3355516eecb
#
_cell.length_a   1.000
_cell.length_b   1.000
_cell.length_c   1.000
_cell.angle_alpha   90.00
_cell.angle_beta   90.00
_cell.angle_gamma   90.00
#
_symmetry.space_group_name_H-M   'P 1'
#
loop_
_entity.id
_entity.type
_entity.pdbx_description
1 polymer ?
#
loop_
_entity_poly.entity_id
_entity_poly.type
_entity_poly.pdbx_seq_one_letter_code
_entity_poly.pdbx_strand_id
1 'polypeptide(L)'
;MFEPFIIIENKDHASWLKARTYGIGGSDASAIVGMNPYKTNIDLFEEKIGRRIPEDISDKPYVRYGTLAEEHIRALFSLEYPEYKVSYHENRILRSKAYPFLQASLDGELEDEEGRKGILEIKTTNILQSMQYEKWKDRIPDNYYIQVLHYLLVTGYDFVVLRAHLLSSWGKDKRTSSRHYFIERSEVEEDLKMLLEEEQKFWKYVESGRKPPLLLPEI
;
A
#
# COMPACT_ATOMS: atom_id res chain seq x y z
N MET A 1 8.96 24.17 4.30
CA MET A 1 9.58 22.86 4.02
C MET A 1 9.14 22.44 2.63
N PHE A 2 10.05 22.04 1.74
CA PHE A 2 9.63 21.60 0.38
C PHE A 2 9.06 20.19 0.48
N GLU A 3 7.78 20.02 0.15
CA GLU A 3 7.19 18.68 0.04
C GLU A 3 7.89 17.89 -1.06
N PRO A 4 8.27 16.62 -0.80
CA PRO A 4 8.99 15.77 -1.76
C PRO A 4 8.10 15.24 -2.90
N PHE A 5 6.81 15.51 -2.87
CA PHE A 5 5.81 15.08 -3.85
C PHE A 5 4.97 16.24 -4.38
N ILE A 6 4.24 15.99 -5.46
CA ILE A 6 3.12 16.80 -5.94
C ILE A 6 1.81 16.10 -5.61
N ILE A 7 0.77 16.88 -5.36
CA ILE A 7 -0.59 16.39 -5.11
C ILE A 7 -1.36 16.40 -6.44
N ILE A 8 -2.01 15.28 -6.76
CA ILE A 8 -2.91 15.14 -7.91
C ILE A 8 -4.30 14.83 -7.36
N GLU A 9 -5.19 15.81 -7.47
CA GLU A 9 -6.60 15.63 -7.12
C GLU A 9 -7.36 15.14 -8.35
N ASN A 10 -8.11 14.04 -8.19
CA ASN A 10 -8.94 13.51 -9.24
C ASN A 10 -10.41 13.78 -8.90
N LYS A 11 -11.19 14.15 -9.91
CA LYS A 11 -12.59 14.56 -9.73
C LYS A 11 -13.52 13.43 -9.28
N ASP A 12 -13.15 12.18 -9.57
CA ASP A 12 -13.93 10.98 -9.30
C ASP A 12 -13.04 9.72 -9.25
N HIS A 13 -13.61 8.62 -8.77
CA HIS A 13 -12.92 7.35 -8.66
C HIS A 13 -12.43 6.80 -10.01
N ALA A 14 -13.17 7.01 -11.10
CA ALA A 14 -12.77 6.53 -12.43
C ALA A 14 -11.53 7.25 -12.96
N SER A 15 -11.44 8.57 -12.78
CA SER A 15 -10.24 9.34 -13.12
C SER A 15 -9.05 9.00 -12.23
N TRP A 16 -9.28 8.72 -10.95
CA TRP A 16 -8.25 8.24 -10.03
C TRP A 16 -7.70 6.87 -10.45
N LEU A 17 -8.57 5.89 -10.79
CA LEU A 17 -8.14 4.58 -11.32
C LEU A 17 -7.27 4.75 -12.57
N LYS A 18 -7.68 5.62 -13.49
CA LYS A 18 -6.90 5.93 -14.70
C LYS A 18 -5.55 6.55 -14.34
N ALA A 19 -5.52 7.52 -13.43
CA ALA A 19 -4.27 8.19 -13.04
C ALA A 19 -3.27 7.22 -12.39
N ARG A 20 -3.74 6.21 -11.65
CA ARG A 20 -2.89 5.16 -11.05
C ARG A 20 -2.15 4.29 -12.07
N THR A 21 -2.61 4.21 -13.30
CA THR A 21 -1.93 3.39 -14.33
C THR A 21 -0.60 3.99 -14.80
N TYR A 22 -0.37 5.29 -14.60
CA TYR A 22 0.78 6.03 -15.11
C TYR A 22 2.06 5.90 -14.27
N GLY A 23 2.07 5.08 -13.23
CA GLY A 23 3.24 4.92 -12.38
C GLY A 23 3.17 3.64 -11.55
N ILE A 24 4.13 3.47 -10.66
CA ILE A 24 4.18 2.40 -9.67
C ILE A 24 3.40 2.88 -8.44
N GLY A 25 2.37 2.14 -8.03
CA GLY A 25 1.65 2.37 -6.77
C GLY A 25 2.10 1.39 -5.68
N GLY A 26 1.72 1.63 -4.43
CA GLY A 26 2.14 0.78 -3.30
C GLY A 26 1.78 -0.70 -3.47
N SER A 27 0.60 -1.01 -4.02
CA SER A 27 0.21 -2.41 -4.29
C SER A 27 1.01 -3.07 -5.42
N ASP A 28 1.70 -2.29 -6.27
CA ASP A 28 2.54 -2.80 -7.35
C ASP A 28 3.96 -3.14 -6.86
N ALA A 29 4.45 -2.42 -5.87
CA ALA A 29 5.82 -2.52 -5.37
C ALA A 29 6.22 -3.95 -4.98
N SER A 30 5.34 -4.68 -4.29
CA SER A 30 5.59 -6.08 -3.91
C SER A 30 5.73 -7.03 -5.10
N ALA A 31 5.08 -6.75 -6.23
CA ALA A 31 5.25 -7.56 -7.44
C ALA A 31 6.62 -7.33 -8.10
N ILE A 32 7.18 -6.12 -7.98
CA ILE A 32 8.49 -5.77 -8.53
C ILE A 32 9.60 -6.60 -7.89
N VAL A 33 9.50 -6.86 -6.59
CA VAL A 33 10.49 -7.62 -5.82
C VAL A 33 10.12 -9.10 -5.63
N GLY A 34 9.08 -9.59 -6.32
CA GLY A 34 8.66 -11.00 -6.27
C GLY A 34 7.93 -11.41 -4.98
N MET A 35 7.51 -10.46 -4.15
CA MET A 35 6.82 -10.73 -2.86
C MET A 35 5.30 -10.60 -2.95
N ASN A 36 4.72 -10.43 -4.14
CA ASN A 36 3.28 -10.37 -4.31
C ASN A 36 2.71 -11.76 -4.59
N PRO A 37 1.81 -12.29 -3.74
CA PRO A 37 1.27 -13.64 -3.91
C PRO A 37 0.23 -13.77 -5.04
N TYR A 38 -0.19 -12.65 -5.65
CA TYR A 38 -1.28 -12.61 -6.63
C TYR A 38 -0.84 -12.16 -8.01
N LYS A 39 0.31 -11.47 -8.11
CA LYS A 39 0.78 -10.84 -9.35
C LYS A 39 2.30 -10.95 -9.45
N THR A 40 2.79 -11.43 -10.59
CA THR A 40 4.23 -11.44 -10.88
C THR A 40 4.71 -10.08 -11.39
N ASN A 41 6.02 -9.86 -11.37
CA ASN A 41 6.62 -8.68 -11.99
C ASN A 41 6.38 -8.61 -13.51
N ILE A 42 6.19 -9.76 -14.17
CA ILE A 42 5.82 -9.83 -15.60
C ILE A 42 4.39 -9.36 -15.82
N ASP A 43 3.45 -9.83 -14.99
CA ASP A 43 2.05 -9.39 -15.07
C ASP A 43 1.96 -7.87 -14.91
N LEU A 44 2.66 -7.34 -13.92
CA LEU A 44 2.73 -5.90 -13.69
C LEU A 44 3.34 -5.15 -14.89
N PHE A 45 4.44 -5.67 -15.46
CA PHE A 45 5.06 -5.08 -16.64
C PHE A 45 4.09 -5.01 -17.82
N GLU A 46 3.38 -6.10 -18.11
CA GLU A 46 2.38 -6.16 -19.20
C GLU A 46 1.23 -5.16 -18.97
N GLU A 47 0.82 -4.95 -17.72
CA GLU A 47 -0.16 -3.94 -17.33
C GLU A 47 0.38 -2.52 -17.58
N LYS A 48 1.61 -2.22 -17.15
CA LYS A 48 2.22 -0.87 -17.27
C LYS A 48 2.48 -0.46 -18.71
N ILE A 49 2.76 -1.42 -19.60
CA ILE A 49 2.92 -1.13 -21.04
C ILE A 49 1.60 -1.23 -21.83
N GLY A 50 0.47 -1.48 -21.15
CA GLY A 50 -0.86 -1.51 -21.76
C GLY A 50 -1.18 -2.77 -22.57
N ARG A 51 -0.39 -3.85 -22.42
CA ARG A 51 -0.65 -5.15 -23.09
C ARG A 51 -1.62 -6.03 -22.33
N ARG A 52 -1.79 -5.80 -21.02
CA ARG A 52 -2.72 -6.50 -20.16
C ARG A 52 -3.60 -5.50 -19.43
N ILE A 53 -4.89 -5.78 -19.37
CA ILE A 53 -5.84 -5.04 -18.54
C ILE A 53 -5.90 -5.74 -17.19
N PRO A 54 -5.67 -5.03 -16.05
CA PRO A 54 -5.85 -5.60 -14.73
C PRO A 54 -7.26 -6.18 -14.54
N GLU A 55 -7.37 -7.31 -13.84
CA GLU A 55 -8.68 -7.86 -13.46
C GLU A 55 -9.42 -6.86 -12.57
N ASP A 56 -10.66 -6.56 -12.92
CA ASP A 56 -11.54 -5.79 -12.03
C ASP A 56 -12.05 -6.73 -10.93
N ILE A 57 -11.62 -6.45 -9.70
CA ILE A 57 -12.00 -7.21 -8.51
C ILE A 57 -12.94 -6.41 -7.58
N SER A 58 -13.42 -5.26 -8.01
CA SER A 58 -14.23 -4.34 -7.19
C SER A 58 -15.51 -4.98 -6.65
N ASP A 59 -16.10 -5.90 -7.42
CA ASP A 59 -17.32 -6.61 -7.03
C ASP A 59 -17.09 -7.79 -6.07
N LYS A 60 -15.81 -8.18 -5.82
CA LYS A 60 -15.53 -9.27 -4.89
C LYS A 60 -15.93 -8.87 -3.46
N PRO A 61 -16.66 -9.73 -2.72
CA PRO A 61 -17.21 -9.37 -1.41
C PRO A 61 -16.18 -8.86 -0.40
N TYR A 62 -14.97 -9.40 -0.43
CA TYR A 62 -13.89 -8.98 0.48
C TYR A 62 -13.32 -7.61 0.11
N VAL A 63 -13.30 -7.25 -1.19
CA VAL A 63 -12.87 -5.92 -1.66
C VAL A 63 -13.90 -4.88 -1.26
N ARG A 64 -15.19 -5.12 -1.56
CA ARG A 64 -16.29 -4.24 -1.14
C ARG A 64 -16.31 -4.02 0.37
N TYR A 65 -16.12 -5.08 1.14
CA TYR A 65 -16.04 -4.97 2.59
C TYR A 65 -14.86 -4.06 2.99
N GLY A 66 -13.67 -4.29 2.43
CA GLY A 66 -12.48 -3.48 2.71
C GLY A 66 -12.73 -2.00 2.48
N THR A 67 -13.18 -1.65 1.27
CA THR A 67 -13.47 -0.27 0.88
C THR A 67 -14.49 0.41 1.79
N LEU A 68 -15.59 -0.28 2.13
CA LEU A 68 -16.62 0.28 3.01
C LEU A 68 -16.15 0.37 4.48
N ALA A 69 -15.27 -0.52 4.92
CA ALA A 69 -14.78 -0.54 6.29
C ALA A 69 -13.69 0.51 6.56
N GLU A 70 -12.95 0.96 5.55
CA GLU A 70 -11.81 1.88 5.71
C GLU A 70 -12.17 3.16 6.47
N GLU A 71 -13.27 3.82 6.11
CA GLU A 71 -13.73 5.03 6.80
C GLU A 71 -14.00 4.80 8.28
N HIS A 72 -14.67 3.69 8.61
CA HIS A 72 -15.03 3.33 9.98
C HIS A 72 -13.79 2.92 10.80
N ILE A 73 -12.88 2.18 10.17
CA ILE A 73 -11.61 1.77 10.80
C ILE A 73 -10.73 2.99 11.07
N ARG A 74 -10.70 3.96 10.15
CA ARG A 74 -9.99 5.24 10.32
C ARG A 74 -10.58 6.06 11.46
N ALA A 75 -11.90 6.18 11.52
CA ALA A 75 -12.59 6.87 12.60
C ALA A 75 -12.33 6.21 13.97
N LEU A 76 -12.35 4.87 14.02
CA LEU A 76 -12.02 4.13 15.23
C LEU A 76 -10.56 4.34 15.65
N PHE A 77 -9.63 4.35 14.69
CA PHE A 77 -8.23 4.66 14.96
C PHE A 77 -8.07 6.03 15.63
N SER A 78 -8.75 7.07 15.13
CA SER A 78 -8.70 8.42 15.70
C SER A 78 -9.24 8.49 17.14
N LEU A 79 -10.16 7.59 17.51
CA LEU A 79 -10.68 7.50 18.89
C LEU A 79 -9.72 6.75 19.82
N GLU A 80 -9.04 5.73 19.31
CA GLU A 80 -8.10 4.90 20.07
C GLU A 80 -6.75 5.57 20.27
N TYR A 81 -6.33 6.43 19.31
CA TYR A 81 -5.04 7.11 19.28
C TYR A 81 -5.24 8.64 19.07
N PRO A 82 -5.80 9.33 20.08
CA PRO A 82 -6.12 10.76 19.99
C PRO A 82 -4.88 11.68 19.88
N GLU A 83 -3.69 11.15 20.15
CA GLU A 83 -2.40 11.82 19.96
C GLU A 83 -2.05 12.05 18.48
N TYR A 84 -2.70 11.33 17.55
CA TYR A 84 -2.54 11.55 16.12
C TYR A 84 -3.69 12.37 15.55
N LYS A 85 -3.35 13.42 14.84
CA LYS A 85 -4.29 14.10 13.96
C LYS A 85 -4.38 13.31 12.65
N VAL A 86 -5.55 12.72 12.38
CA VAL A 86 -5.80 11.91 11.20
C VAL A 86 -6.51 12.73 10.14
N SER A 87 -6.02 12.69 8.90
CA SER A 87 -6.66 13.29 7.73
C SER A 87 -6.73 12.30 6.58
N TYR A 88 -7.75 12.44 5.73
CA TYR A 88 -7.96 11.62 4.54
C TYR A 88 -8.43 12.49 3.37
N HIS A 89 -7.97 12.13 2.18
CA HIS A 89 -8.31 12.85 0.96
C HIS A 89 -8.70 11.86 -0.13
N GLU A 90 -9.99 11.81 -0.41
CA GLU A 90 -10.55 10.91 -1.40
C GLU A 90 -9.99 11.21 -2.81
N ASN A 91 -9.73 10.16 -3.58
CA ASN A 91 -9.24 10.24 -4.97
C ASN A 91 -7.92 11.02 -5.14
N ARG A 92 -7.15 11.20 -4.07
CA ARG A 92 -5.84 11.87 -4.10
C ARG A 92 -4.73 10.89 -4.47
N ILE A 93 -3.79 11.36 -5.28
CA ILE A 93 -2.52 10.69 -5.57
C ILE A 93 -1.39 11.65 -5.21
N LEU A 94 -0.43 11.16 -4.45
CA LEU A 94 0.85 11.80 -4.20
C LEU A 94 1.86 11.24 -5.20
N ARG A 95 2.56 12.10 -5.94
CA ARG A 95 3.57 11.68 -6.91
C ARG A 95 4.93 12.26 -6.55
N SER A 96 5.94 11.41 -6.43
CA SER A 96 7.29 11.83 -6.10
C SER A 96 7.82 12.86 -7.11
N LYS A 97 8.43 13.93 -6.62
CA LYS A 97 9.12 14.92 -7.46
C LYS A 97 10.45 14.39 -7.98
N ALA A 98 11.16 13.62 -7.16
CA ALA A 98 12.45 13.04 -7.54
C ALA A 98 12.29 11.87 -8.53
N TYR A 99 11.22 11.09 -8.36
CA TYR A 99 10.93 9.90 -9.16
C TYR A 99 9.47 9.92 -9.63
N PRO A 100 9.14 10.65 -10.72
CA PRO A 100 7.74 10.89 -11.13
C PRO A 100 6.93 9.63 -11.47
N PHE A 101 7.58 8.48 -11.62
CA PHE A 101 6.93 7.19 -11.79
C PHE A 101 6.48 6.55 -10.47
N LEU A 102 6.89 7.06 -9.31
CA LEU A 102 6.43 6.60 -8.00
C LEU A 102 5.23 7.42 -7.53
N GLN A 103 4.17 6.73 -7.13
CA GLN A 103 2.95 7.38 -6.69
C GLN A 103 2.27 6.61 -5.54
N ALA A 104 1.63 7.34 -4.64
CA ALA A 104 0.93 6.80 -3.48
C ALA A 104 -0.50 7.32 -3.39
N SER A 105 -1.41 6.45 -2.95
CA SER A 105 -2.75 6.81 -2.47
C SER A 105 -2.86 6.24 -1.07
N LEU A 106 -3.04 7.12 -0.09
CA LEU A 106 -2.96 6.77 1.33
C LEU A 106 -4.37 6.57 1.91
N ASP A 107 -4.53 5.61 2.79
CA ASP A 107 -5.77 5.39 3.55
C ASP A 107 -5.94 6.45 4.66
N GLY A 108 -4.85 7.09 5.06
CA GLY A 108 -4.83 8.24 5.95
C GLY A 108 -3.45 8.86 6.07
N GLU A 109 -3.42 10.16 6.37
CA GLU A 109 -2.22 10.89 6.74
C GLU A 109 -2.28 11.18 8.24
N LEU A 110 -1.16 11.00 8.93
CA LEU A 110 -1.03 11.22 10.36
C LEU A 110 -0.12 12.42 10.63
N GLU A 111 -0.42 13.13 11.72
CA GLU A 111 0.47 14.12 12.32
C GLU A 111 0.47 13.85 13.83
N ASP A 112 1.65 13.60 14.39
CA ASP A 112 1.79 13.41 15.84
C ASP A 112 1.90 14.74 16.61
N GLU A 113 1.99 14.67 17.93
CA GLU A 113 2.10 15.84 18.80
C GLU A 113 3.38 16.66 18.58
N GLU A 114 4.42 16.05 18.00
CA GLU A 114 5.69 16.71 17.66
C GLU A 114 5.65 17.34 16.25
N GLY A 115 4.54 17.15 15.51
CA GLY A 115 4.36 17.65 14.15
C GLY A 115 5.04 16.81 13.09
N ARG A 116 5.49 15.59 13.44
CA ARG A 116 6.03 14.63 12.47
C ARG A 116 4.89 14.08 11.61
N LYS A 117 5.18 13.82 10.35
CA LYS A 117 4.20 13.29 9.40
C LYS A 117 4.31 11.78 9.28
N GLY A 118 3.16 11.13 9.28
CA GLY A 118 3.04 9.68 9.17
C GLY A 118 1.95 9.24 8.21
N ILE A 119 1.92 7.94 7.98
CA ILE A 119 0.95 7.26 7.10
C ILE A 119 0.11 6.32 7.95
N LEU A 120 -1.20 6.35 7.78
CA LEU A 120 -2.09 5.28 8.23
C LEU A 120 -2.41 4.40 7.04
N GLU A 121 -2.01 3.14 7.10
CA GLU A 121 -2.40 2.11 6.15
C GLU A 121 -3.38 1.16 6.80
N ILE A 122 -4.49 0.85 6.14
CA ILE A 122 -5.56 0.00 6.65
C ILE A 122 -5.65 -1.28 5.83
N LYS A 123 -5.62 -2.42 6.52
CA LYS A 123 -5.80 -3.73 5.87
C LYS A 123 -6.94 -4.49 6.52
N THR A 124 -7.87 -4.96 5.70
CA THR A 124 -8.91 -5.91 6.11
C THR A 124 -8.57 -7.30 5.56
N THR A 125 -8.55 -8.30 6.42
CA THR A 125 -8.16 -9.66 6.03
C THR A 125 -9.11 -10.68 6.63
N ASN A 126 -9.63 -11.59 5.78
CA ASN A 126 -10.38 -12.75 6.23
C ASN A 126 -9.40 -13.85 6.63
N ILE A 127 -9.46 -14.26 7.88
CA ILE A 127 -8.69 -15.37 8.44
C ILE A 127 -9.52 -16.65 8.33
N LEU A 128 -9.21 -17.47 7.35
CA LEU A 128 -9.88 -18.74 7.10
C LEU A 128 -9.14 -19.93 7.72
N GLN A 129 -7.85 -19.78 8.01
CA GLN A 129 -6.98 -20.81 8.58
C GLN A 129 -6.01 -20.19 9.59
N SER A 130 -5.61 -20.99 10.58
CA SER A 130 -4.66 -20.55 11.62
C SER A 130 -3.33 -20.03 11.06
N MET A 131 -2.81 -20.64 9.97
CA MET A 131 -1.59 -20.19 9.30
C MET A 131 -1.68 -18.75 8.78
N GLN A 132 -2.87 -18.29 8.37
CA GLN A 132 -3.07 -16.90 7.97
C GLN A 132 -2.96 -15.94 9.15
N TYR A 133 -3.41 -16.38 10.34
CA TYR A 133 -3.27 -15.60 11.57
C TYR A 133 -1.81 -15.45 11.99
N GLU A 134 -1.00 -16.53 11.82
CA GLU A 134 0.43 -16.52 12.14
C GLU A 134 1.21 -15.52 11.26
N LYS A 135 0.76 -15.26 10.02
CA LYS A 135 1.38 -14.23 9.17
C LYS A 135 1.27 -12.81 9.73
N TRP A 136 0.33 -12.58 10.65
CA TRP A 136 0.11 -11.31 11.31
C TRP A 136 0.60 -11.29 12.77
N LYS A 137 1.24 -12.38 13.25
CA LYS A 137 1.78 -12.45 14.58
C LYS A 137 3.15 -11.82 14.61
N ASP A 138 3.27 -10.70 15.32
CA ASP A 138 4.52 -9.97 15.55
C ASP A 138 5.25 -9.52 14.26
N ARG A 139 4.57 -9.56 13.11
CA ARG A 139 5.11 -9.11 11.82
C ARG A 139 4.01 -8.67 10.85
N ILE A 140 4.40 -7.87 9.87
CA ILE A 140 3.56 -7.51 8.72
C ILE A 140 3.83 -8.52 7.61
N PRO A 141 2.82 -9.05 6.89
CA PRO A 141 3.05 -9.84 5.68
C PRO A 141 3.87 -9.06 4.65
N ASP A 142 4.82 -9.73 3.99
CA ASP A 142 5.88 -9.10 3.19
C ASP A 142 5.33 -8.17 2.09
N ASN A 143 4.25 -8.59 1.42
CA ASN A 143 3.61 -7.76 0.39
C ASN A 143 3.05 -6.43 0.93
N TYR A 144 2.59 -6.38 2.17
CA TYR A 144 2.12 -5.14 2.82
C TYR A 144 3.27 -4.33 3.41
N TYR A 145 4.32 -5.01 3.88
CA TYR A 145 5.55 -4.34 4.30
C TYR A 145 6.18 -3.56 3.15
N ILE A 146 6.34 -4.19 1.99
CA ILE A 146 6.84 -3.51 0.77
C ILE A 146 5.94 -2.35 0.34
N GLN A 147 4.62 -2.48 0.48
CA GLN A 147 3.68 -1.41 0.17
C GLN A 147 3.91 -0.17 1.04
N VAL A 148 4.10 -0.34 2.34
CA VAL A 148 4.31 0.81 3.25
C VAL A 148 5.70 1.42 3.07
N LEU A 149 6.73 0.63 2.74
CA LEU A 149 8.04 1.16 2.33
C LEU A 149 7.92 2.05 1.08
N HIS A 150 7.20 1.60 0.06
CA HIS A 150 6.93 2.40 -1.13
C HIS A 150 6.27 3.75 -0.79
N TYR A 151 5.31 3.75 0.12
CA TYR A 151 4.67 5.00 0.56
C TYR A 151 5.64 5.94 1.27
N LEU A 152 6.53 5.41 2.10
CA LEU A 152 7.61 6.21 2.71
C LEU A 152 8.55 6.79 1.65
N LEU A 153 8.87 6.06 0.57
CA LEU A 153 9.68 6.57 -0.56
C LEU A 153 9.00 7.75 -1.26
N VAL A 154 7.70 7.65 -1.51
CA VAL A 154 6.95 8.70 -2.22
C VAL A 154 6.78 9.95 -1.37
N THR A 155 6.43 9.77 -0.09
CA THR A 155 6.02 10.86 0.80
C THR A 155 7.17 11.52 1.53
N GLY A 156 8.24 10.77 1.80
CA GLY A 156 9.31 11.22 2.69
C GLY A 156 8.85 11.39 4.14
N TYR A 157 7.69 10.84 4.53
CA TYR A 157 7.16 10.92 5.89
C TYR A 157 8.00 10.13 6.87
N ASP A 158 7.83 10.45 8.16
CA ASP A 158 8.71 10.00 9.25
C ASP A 158 8.37 8.59 9.72
N PHE A 159 7.09 8.18 9.64
CA PHE A 159 6.62 6.89 10.14
C PHE A 159 5.38 6.35 9.40
N VAL A 160 5.09 5.07 9.63
CA VAL A 160 3.85 4.41 9.21
C VAL A 160 3.21 3.72 10.39
N VAL A 161 1.88 3.80 10.49
CA VAL A 161 1.06 2.92 11.31
C VAL A 161 0.23 2.04 10.36
N LEU A 162 0.52 0.74 10.31
CA LEU A 162 -0.33 -0.20 9.60
C LEU A 162 -1.34 -0.80 10.58
N ARG A 163 -2.62 -0.57 10.32
CA ARG A 163 -3.74 -1.15 11.06
C ARG A 163 -4.35 -2.31 10.30
N ALA A 164 -4.16 -3.53 10.80
CA ALA A 164 -4.78 -4.73 10.25
C ALA A 164 -6.06 -5.08 11.02
N HIS A 165 -7.19 -5.10 10.31
CA HIS A 165 -8.48 -5.56 10.81
C HIS A 165 -8.71 -6.99 10.35
N LEU A 166 -8.57 -7.95 11.29
CA LEU A 166 -8.63 -9.39 11.02
C LEU A 166 -10.02 -9.91 11.31
N LEU A 167 -10.65 -10.47 10.29
CA LEU A 167 -11.98 -11.08 10.36
C LEU A 167 -11.83 -12.59 10.41
N SER A 168 -12.26 -13.23 11.46
CA SER A 168 -12.28 -14.70 11.57
C SER A 168 -13.69 -15.21 11.76
N SER A 169 -14.03 -16.33 11.13
CA SER A 169 -15.29 -17.01 11.31
C SER A 169 -15.05 -18.47 11.65
N TRP A 170 -15.55 -18.90 12.82
CA TRP A 170 -15.53 -20.28 13.28
C TRP A 170 -16.97 -20.76 13.42
N GLY A 171 -17.44 -21.51 12.43
CA GLY A 171 -18.85 -21.89 12.35
C GLY A 171 -19.76 -20.67 12.14
N LYS A 172 -20.67 -20.40 13.09
CA LYS A 172 -21.57 -19.22 13.06
C LYS A 172 -20.98 -17.98 13.75
N ASP A 173 -19.89 -18.14 14.50
CA ASP A 173 -19.29 -17.04 15.26
C ASP A 173 -18.34 -16.24 14.37
N LYS A 174 -18.61 -14.95 14.26
CA LYS A 174 -17.70 -13.99 13.61
C LYS A 174 -16.95 -13.25 14.71
N ARG A 175 -15.63 -13.21 14.60
CA ARG A 175 -14.76 -12.46 15.51
C ARG A 175 -13.91 -11.49 14.72
N THR A 176 -13.70 -10.33 15.30
CA THR A 176 -12.79 -9.32 14.75
C THR A 176 -11.69 -9.04 15.75
N SER A 177 -10.49 -8.80 15.25
CA SER A 177 -9.38 -8.32 16.06
C SER A 177 -8.57 -7.31 15.26
N SER A 178 -7.99 -6.33 15.93
CA SER A 178 -7.11 -5.34 15.31
C SER A 178 -5.67 -5.60 15.72
N ARG A 179 -4.74 -5.38 14.79
CA ARG A 179 -3.30 -5.35 15.02
C ARG A 179 -2.76 -4.01 14.54
N HIS A 180 -1.77 -3.49 15.25
CA HIS A 180 -1.10 -2.24 14.90
C HIS A 180 0.40 -2.52 14.79
N TYR A 181 1.00 -2.01 13.73
CA TYR A 181 2.43 -2.13 13.46
C TYR A 181 2.96 -0.73 13.20
N PHE A 182 3.92 -0.32 14.01
CA PHE A 182 4.58 0.97 13.92
C PHE A 182 5.93 0.78 13.24
N ILE A 183 6.22 1.58 12.23
CA ILE A 183 7.48 1.55 11.49
C ILE A 183 8.01 2.97 11.46
N GLU A 184 9.15 3.20 12.07
CA GLU A 184 9.89 4.44 11.93
C GLU A 184 10.72 4.39 10.64
N ARG A 185 10.70 5.47 9.87
CA ARG A 185 11.49 5.57 8.64
C ARG A 185 12.97 5.30 8.88
N SER A 186 13.51 5.83 9.98
CA SER A 186 14.92 5.68 10.35
C SER A 186 15.35 4.23 10.60
N GLU A 187 14.41 3.33 10.91
CA GLU A 187 14.69 1.92 11.15
C GLU A 187 14.75 1.10 9.85
N VAL A 188 14.23 1.65 8.74
CA VAL A 188 14.05 0.92 7.46
C VAL A 188 14.79 1.59 6.28
N GLU A 189 15.73 2.48 6.53
CA GLU A 189 16.43 3.23 5.47
C GLU A 189 17.15 2.33 4.44
N GLU A 190 17.74 1.20 4.87
CA GLU A 190 18.38 0.26 3.96
C GLU A 190 17.35 -0.46 3.07
N ASP A 191 16.20 -0.82 3.63
CA ASP A 191 15.10 -1.45 2.87
C ASP A 191 14.50 -0.46 1.87
N LEU A 192 14.36 0.82 2.26
CA LEU A 192 13.91 1.88 1.35
C LEU A 192 14.86 2.05 0.18
N LYS A 193 16.16 2.04 0.41
CA LYS A 193 17.17 2.16 -0.64
C LYS A 193 17.12 0.96 -1.59
N MET A 194 17.06 -0.26 -1.07
CA MET A 194 16.94 -1.48 -1.87
C MET A 194 15.67 -1.46 -2.73
N LEU A 195 14.53 -1.11 -2.13
CA LEU A 195 13.26 -1.04 -2.87
C LEU A 195 13.33 0.00 -3.98
N LEU A 196 13.85 1.19 -3.72
CA LEU A 196 13.99 2.24 -4.70
C LEU A 196 14.85 1.80 -5.90
N GLU A 197 15.96 1.10 -5.65
CA GLU A 197 16.81 0.57 -6.72
C GLU A 197 16.06 -0.45 -7.60
N GLU A 198 15.26 -1.34 -7.02
CA GLU A 198 14.47 -2.31 -7.78
C GLU A 198 13.32 -1.65 -8.56
N GLU A 199 12.64 -0.66 -7.99
CA GLU A 199 11.60 0.11 -8.69
C GLU A 199 12.17 0.92 -9.86
N GLN A 200 13.35 1.52 -9.72
CA GLN A 200 14.05 2.19 -10.81
C GLN A 200 14.46 1.21 -11.92
N LYS A 201 14.98 0.02 -11.57
CA LYS A 201 15.32 -1.02 -12.54
C LYS A 201 14.09 -1.49 -13.31
N PHE A 202 12.99 -1.74 -12.57
CA PHE A 202 11.73 -2.16 -13.17
C PHE A 202 11.18 -1.09 -14.12
N TRP A 203 11.21 0.18 -13.72
CA TRP A 203 10.70 1.26 -14.55
C TRP A 203 11.47 1.44 -15.85
N LYS A 204 12.80 1.22 -15.87
CA LYS A 204 13.60 1.18 -17.09
C LYS A 204 13.14 0.10 -18.09
N TYR A 205 12.67 -1.05 -17.58
CA TYR A 205 12.06 -2.07 -18.46
C TYR A 205 10.74 -1.56 -19.05
N VAL A 206 9.91 -0.90 -18.26
CA VAL A 206 8.64 -0.31 -18.72
C VAL A 206 8.90 0.72 -19.82
N GLU A 207 9.80 1.68 -19.59
CA GLU A 207 10.15 2.73 -20.55
C GLU A 207 10.73 2.19 -21.85
N SER A 208 11.57 1.17 -21.75
CA SER A 208 12.18 0.55 -22.94
C SER A 208 11.27 -0.44 -23.65
N GLY A 209 10.14 -0.84 -23.07
CA GLY A 209 9.28 -1.92 -23.54
C GLY A 209 9.94 -3.30 -23.53
N ARG A 210 11.09 -3.43 -22.85
CA ARG A 210 11.85 -4.68 -22.74
C ARG A 210 11.37 -5.47 -21.54
N LYS A 211 10.93 -6.71 -21.77
CA LYS A 211 10.44 -7.59 -20.71
C LYS A 211 11.52 -7.87 -19.65
N PRO A 212 11.22 -7.67 -18.34
CA PRO A 212 12.16 -8.02 -17.26
C PRO A 212 12.28 -9.53 -17.10
N PRO A 213 13.33 -10.04 -16.42
CA PRO A 213 13.38 -11.43 -15.98
C PRO A 213 12.21 -11.72 -15.00
N LEU A 214 11.67 -12.94 -15.08
CA LEU A 214 10.63 -13.38 -14.14
C LEU A 214 11.21 -13.54 -12.73
N LEU A 215 10.55 -12.91 -11.77
CA LEU A 215 10.73 -13.17 -10.35
C LEU A 215 9.51 -13.97 -9.85
N LEU A 216 9.77 -15.10 -9.26
CA LEU A 216 8.72 -15.91 -8.63
C LEU A 216 8.64 -15.53 -7.14
N PRO A 217 7.41 -15.44 -6.57
CA PRO A 217 7.27 -15.29 -5.13
C PRO A 217 7.86 -16.51 -4.43
N GLU A 218 8.51 -16.28 -3.30
CA GLU A 218 8.91 -17.38 -2.41
C GLU A 218 7.65 -18.10 -1.90
N ILE A 219 7.64 -19.44 -2.03
CA ILE A 219 6.52 -20.31 -1.69
C ILE A 219 6.59 -20.68 -0.22
#